data_60d56ab71854e816b4587454a876bad9
#
_entry.id   60d56ab71854e816b4587454a876bad9
#
_cell.length_a   1.000
_cell.length_b   1.000
_cell.length_c   1.000
_cell.angle_alpha   90.00
_cell.angle_beta   90.00
_cell.angle_gamma   90.00
#
_symmetry.space_group_name_H-M   'P 1'
#
loop_
_entity.id
_entity.type
_entity.pdbx_description
1 polymer ?
#
loop_
_entity_poly.entity_id
_entity_poly.type
_entity_poly.pdbx_seq_one_letter_code
_entity_poly.pdbx_strand_id
1 'polypeptide(L)'
;MKNKILLLLVASAMLVTGCKAKGGKCPATPTGDTVLATPYTDSLKLAQADKLEGASFASRSEDSKSYEHYGYVTLKSCTDGDTANFSQKGYVDEDKKEITIKTRFLGVNTPESTAKVEPWGKRASLFTKHILEAAQAKADEESAAAGKTVYNIALITDPETMGERDSSGNRWLAFVWYRRSSSEAWRNLNLELVEQGYSRNQLFIDSKVCDYRKSFEAAGSYAEKCGIRVYGEEDDKYDYTAQAYEYSLWGIKKHYDEIGINDEGGSGVQLIVTALVVGIQGDNMYLRDVLIDEEQYDEEGEDAQLFGLYAYAGFNTALCSTLANLSEKAGMDGTGVGLVVRFFARATTYGGNIQLSDVKTGTSGAKAFRVISADNFDKYKDSLNWSHQYKIDKDFTFADLNVSTAPVAIDNSKLDRNNKSEDCNCTDLLQYQYQWIQVNMKIRKVTPSEDDDKEEQQNIVRGAEDPYWNNSNSESKAYTIYASIEDKNGESIYTNIRVDASLNPYVAPAFFGTSDKHDVSSANSPVGKTYKVTGYFVKYFDKFQVQLANNYLAYKYIELVG
;
A
#
# COMPACT_ATOMS: atom_id res chain seq x y z
N MET A 1 -9.20 -18.49 18.03
CA MET A 1 -9.22 -19.55 17.01
C MET A 1 -7.97 -19.38 16.16
N LYS A 2 -7.22 -20.44 15.89
CA LYS A 2 -5.87 -20.38 15.34
C LYS A 2 -5.93 -20.05 13.85
N ASN A 3 -5.51 -18.85 13.46
CA ASN A 3 -5.27 -18.51 12.06
C ASN A 3 -4.09 -19.35 11.56
N LYS A 4 -4.38 -20.32 10.73
CA LYS A 4 -3.37 -20.99 9.92
C LYS A 4 -3.09 -20.10 8.73
N ILE A 5 -2.04 -19.29 8.81
CA ILE A 5 -1.39 -18.73 7.64
C ILE A 5 -0.79 -19.92 6.91
N LEU A 6 -1.43 -20.32 5.84
CA LEU A 6 -0.92 -21.33 4.92
C LEU A 6 0.04 -20.61 3.96
N LEU A 7 1.31 -20.52 4.35
CA LEU A 7 2.38 -20.17 3.43
C LEU A 7 2.45 -21.29 2.38
N LEU A 8 1.95 -21.05 1.19
CA LEU A 8 2.23 -21.88 0.04
C LEU A 8 3.69 -21.63 -0.37
N LEU A 9 4.59 -22.37 0.27
CA LEU A 9 5.93 -22.59 -0.22
C LEU A 9 5.80 -23.34 -1.55
N VAL A 10 6.05 -22.65 -2.66
CA VAL A 10 6.37 -23.31 -3.93
C VAL A 10 7.68 -24.06 -3.72
N ALA A 11 7.57 -25.25 -3.18
CA ALA A 11 8.67 -26.20 -3.10
C ALA A 11 8.87 -26.77 -4.51
N SER A 12 9.57 -26.04 -5.38
CA SER A 12 10.21 -26.62 -6.55
C SER A 12 11.27 -27.58 -6.03
N ALA A 13 10.99 -28.86 -6.05
CA ALA A 13 11.97 -29.91 -5.81
C ALA A 13 13.05 -29.81 -6.89
N MET A 14 14.10 -29.03 -6.64
CA MET A 14 15.29 -29.04 -7.46
C MET A 14 16.13 -30.25 -7.10
N LEU A 15 16.23 -31.20 -8.02
CA LEU A 15 17.27 -32.22 -8.06
C LEU A 15 18.63 -31.47 -8.14
N VAL A 16 19.32 -31.40 -7.02
CA VAL A 16 20.69 -30.88 -6.96
C VAL A 16 21.61 -31.94 -7.58
N THR A 17 21.83 -31.86 -8.89
CA THR A 17 23.01 -32.46 -9.50
C THR A 17 24.12 -31.44 -9.40
N GLY A 18 25.13 -31.72 -8.59
CA GLY A 18 26.31 -30.88 -8.42
C GLY A 18 26.99 -30.58 -9.74
N CYS A 19 26.77 -29.38 -10.27
CA CYS A 19 27.51 -28.86 -11.43
C CYS A 19 28.58 -27.92 -10.94
N LYS A 20 29.84 -28.25 -11.25
CA LYS A 20 30.97 -27.29 -11.22
C LYS A 20 30.58 -26.07 -12.05
N ALA A 21 30.73 -24.87 -11.46
CA ALA A 21 30.42 -23.58 -12.07
C ALA A 21 31.26 -23.34 -13.34
N LYS A 22 30.74 -23.78 -14.47
CA LYS A 22 31.08 -23.27 -15.80
C LYS A 22 29.81 -22.64 -16.32
N GLY A 23 29.88 -21.35 -16.66
CA GLY A 23 28.78 -20.48 -17.07
C GLY A 23 27.55 -21.22 -17.57
N GLY A 24 26.48 -21.15 -16.78
CA GLY A 24 25.22 -21.79 -17.12
C GLY A 24 24.70 -21.31 -18.46
N LYS A 25 23.81 -22.10 -19.08
CA LYS A 25 23.09 -21.70 -20.28
C LYS A 25 22.15 -20.55 -19.89
N CYS A 26 22.16 -19.49 -20.68
CA CYS A 26 21.23 -18.37 -20.45
C CYS A 26 19.77 -18.85 -20.48
N PRO A 27 18.87 -18.18 -19.72
CA PRO A 27 17.43 -18.42 -19.83
C PRO A 27 16.98 -18.32 -21.29
N ALA A 28 16.06 -19.17 -21.70
CA ALA A 28 15.61 -19.23 -23.09
C ALA A 28 14.51 -18.19 -23.41
N THR A 29 13.91 -17.61 -22.39
CA THR A 29 12.80 -16.65 -22.45
C THR A 29 13.07 -15.50 -21.48
N PRO A 30 12.44 -14.33 -21.68
CA PRO A 30 12.45 -13.24 -20.71
C PRO A 30 12.19 -13.74 -19.29
N THR A 31 12.91 -13.21 -18.31
CA THR A 31 12.87 -13.70 -16.94
C THR A 31 11.68 -13.13 -16.15
N GLY A 32 11.24 -11.91 -16.48
CA GLY A 32 10.12 -11.26 -15.78
C GLY A 32 10.26 -11.37 -14.25
N ASP A 33 9.25 -11.92 -13.59
CA ASP A 33 9.24 -12.19 -12.14
C ASP A 33 9.84 -13.56 -11.76
N THR A 34 10.28 -14.36 -12.73
CA THR A 34 10.85 -15.70 -12.45
C THR A 34 12.10 -15.59 -11.58
N VAL A 35 12.11 -16.25 -10.43
CA VAL A 35 13.30 -16.37 -9.58
C VAL A 35 14.28 -17.35 -10.23
N LEU A 36 15.47 -16.88 -10.54
CA LEU A 36 16.52 -17.66 -11.18
C LEU A 36 17.31 -18.48 -10.16
N ALA A 37 17.97 -19.55 -10.63
CA ALA A 37 18.93 -20.29 -9.81
C ALA A 37 20.10 -19.39 -9.37
N THR A 38 20.60 -19.59 -8.15
CA THR A 38 21.58 -18.72 -7.48
C THR A 38 22.87 -19.47 -7.09
N PRO A 39 23.58 -20.12 -8.06
CA PRO A 39 24.75 -20.95 -7.73
C PRO A 39 25.90 -20.17 -7.10
N TYR A 40 26.04 -18.87 -7.39
CA TYR A 40 27.09 -18.05 -6.76
C TYR A 40 26.73 -17.72 -5.32
N THR A 41 25.50 -17.30 -5.05
CA THR A 41 24.98 -17.08 -3.68
C THR A 41 25.01 -18.37 -2.88
N ASP A 42 24.60 -19.51 -3.45
CA ASP A 42 24.57 -20.81 -2.78
C ASP A 42 25.97 -21.29 -2.38
N SER A 43 27.00 -20.91 -3.14
CA SER A 43 28.39 -21.29 -2.85
C SER A 43 29.10 -20.36 -1.89
N LEU A 44 28.60 -19.12 -1.71
CA LEU A 44 29.22 -18.13 -0.83
C LEU A 44 28.98 -18.49 0.64
N LYS A 45 30.01 -18.32 1.48
CA LYS A 45 29.93 -18.61 2.91
C LYS A 45 30.08 -17.33 3.72
N LEU A 46 29.26 -17.21 4.76
CA LEU A 46 29.39 -16.17 5.74
C LEU A 46 30.59 -16.45 6.65
N ALA A 47 31.65 -15.66 6.52
CA ALA A 47 32.90 -15.87 7.23
C ALA A 47 32.78 -15.66 8.75
N GLN A 48 31.84 -14.83 9.20
CA GLN A 48 31.61 -14.50 10.61
C GLN A 48 30.48 -15.31 11.26
N ALA A 49 29.99 -16.37 10.61
CA ALA A 49 28.82 -17.11 11.10
C ALA A 49 28.94 -17.59 12.54
N ASP A 50 30.15 -18.01 12.94
CA ASP A 50 30.48 -18.46 14.29
C ASP A 50 30.70 -17.32 15.31
N LYS A 51 30.80 -16.08 14.84
CA LYS A 51 31.05 -14.88 15.68
C LYS A 51 29.79 -14.04 15.90
N LEU A 52 28.67 -14.36 15.24
CA LEU A 52 27.43 -13.57 15.34
C LEU A 52 26.78 -13.68 16.71
N GLU A 53 26.95 -14.79 17.41
CA GLU A 53 26.39 -14.98 18.74
C GLU A 53 27.01 -13.99 19.74
N GLY A 54 26.17 -13.19 20.38
CA GLY A 54 26.62 -12.15 21.31
C GLY A 54 27.28 -10.93 20.67
N ALA A 55 27.40 -10.86 19.34
CA ALA A 55 27.96 -9.70 18.65
C ALA A 55 27.01 -8.49 18.74
N SER A 56 27.59 -7.30 18.85
CA SER A 56 26.87 -6.03 18.86
C SER A 56 27.28 -5.16 17.69
N PHE A 57 26.29 -4.62 16.98
CA PHE A 57 26.49 -3.64 15.91
C PHE A 57 26.85 -2.25 16.45
N ALA A 58 26.79 -2.04 17.77
CA ALA A 58 27.22 -0.80 18.42
C ALA A 58 28.66 -0.46 18.04
N SER A 59 28.94 0.83 17.86
CA SER A 59 30.31 1.31 17.57
C SER A 59 31.30 0.76 18.60
N ARG A 60 32.34 0.09 18.15
CA ARG A 60 33.47 -0.22 18.98
C ARG A 60 34.22 1.08 19.26
N SER A 61 34.82 1.21 20.45
CA SER A 61 35.57 2.39 20.81
C SER A 61 36.66 2.69 19.76
N GLU A 62 36.94 3.97 19.54
CA GLU A 62 37.94 4.46 18.59
C GLU A 62 39.33 3.83 18.75
N ASP A 63 39.60 3.23 19.90
CA ASP A 63 40.86 2.53 20.19
C ASP A 63 40.98 1.13 19.56
N SER A 64 39.91 0.56 19.01
CA SER A 64 40.01 -0.72 18.32
C SER A 64 40.35 -0.49 16.85
N LYS A 65 41.49 -1.00 16.39
CA LYS A 65 41.91 -0.97 14.97
C LYS A 65 41.00 -1.80 14.02
N SER A 66 39.88 -2.24 14.48
CA SER A 66 38.89 -3.05 13.71
C SER A 66 37.58 -2.30 13.64
N TYR A 67 37.30 -1.70 12.48
CA TYR A 67 36.08 -0.97 12.18
C TYR A 67 34.95 -1.88 11.65
N GLU A 68 35.15 -3.19 11.76
CA GLU A 68 34.14 -4.17 11.36
C GLU A 68 32.98 -4.17 12.34
N HIS A 69 31.76 -3.85 11.83
CA HIS A 69 30.53 -3.96 12.57
C HIS A 69 29.73 -5.16 12.03
N TYR A 70 29.32 -6.03 12.90
CA TYR A 70 28.49 -7.19 12.53
C TYR A 70 27.57 -7.60 13.67
N GLY A 71 26.51 -8.29 13.33
CA GLY A 71 25.59 -8.84 14.32
C GLY A 71 24.25 -9.24 13.73
N TYR A 72 23.50 -9.95 14.55
CA TYR A 72 22.11 -10.26 14.28
C TYR A 72 21.25 -8.99 14.36
N VAL A 73 20.29 -8.88 13.45
CA VAL A 73 19.37 -7.75 13.40
C VAL A 73 17.94 -8.22 13.17
N THR A 74 16.99 -7.33 13.46
CA THR A 74 15.57 -7.48 13.18
C THR A 74 15.20 -6.47 12.10
N LEU A 75 14.42 -6.88 11.10
CA LEU A 75 13.91 -5.99 10.06
C LEU A 75 12.93 -4.99 10.65
N LYS A 76 13.05 -3.71 10.27
CA LYS A 76 12.06 -2.66 10.54
C LYS A 76 11.26 -2.31 9.29
N SER A 77 11.95 -2.03 8.20
CA SER A 77 11.31 -1.69 6.93
C SER A 77 12.29 -1.84 5.76
N CYS A 78 11.76 -2.04 4.57
CA CYS A 78 12.50 -1.91 3.32
C CYS A 78 12.15 -0.56 2.68
N THR A 79 13.15 0.13 2.12
CA THR A 79 12.95 1.43 1.48
C THR A 79 13.07 1.31 -0.03
N ASP A 80 14.05 0.51 -0.50
CA ASP A 80 14.33 0.29 -1.92
C ASP A 80 14.98 -1.09 -2.10
N GLY A 81 15.26 -1.48 -3.31
CA GLY A 81 15.87 -2.78 -3.61
C GLY A 81 17.23 -2.99 -2.95
N ASP A 82 17.96 -1.93 -2.64
CA ASP A 82 19.28 -1.94 -2.04
C ASP A 82 19.37 -1.15 -0.72
N THR A 83 18.23 -0.84 -0.12
CA THR A 83 18.16 -0.05 1.11
C THR A 83 17.10 -0.61 2.05
N ALA A 84 17.48 -0.92 3.28
CA ALA A 84 16.57 -1.38 4.32
C ALA A 84 16.99 -0.85 5.71
N ASN A 85 16.03 -0.82 6.63
CA ASN A 85 16.18 -0.37 7.99
C ASN A 85 16.06 -1.56 8.95
N PHE A 86 16.96 -1.62 9.90
CA PHE A 86 17.02 -2.70 10.87
C PHE A 86 17.11 -2.15 12.30
N SER A 87 16.94 -3.03 13.26
CA SER A 87 17.26 -2.77 14.66
C SER A 87 18.06 -3.92 15.25
N GLN A 88 18.76 -3.63 16.33
CA GLN A 88 19.44 -4.63 17.12
C GLN A 88 19.11 -4.42 18.60
N LYS A 89 18.71 -5.49 19.27
CA LYS A 89 18.42 -5.46 20.71
C LYS A 89 19.63 -4.93 21.49
N GLY A 90 19.40 -3.86 22.26
CA GLY A 90 20.46 -3.20 23.06
C GLY A 90 21.27 -2.14 22.32
N TYR A 91 21.01 -1.91 21.01
CA TYR A 91 21.56 -0.77 20.29
C TYR A 91 20.65 0.43 20.49
N VAL A 92 20.97 1.24 21.51
CA VAL A 92 20.14 2.34 21.98
C VAL A 92 20.96 3.61 22.11
N ASP A 93 20.30 4.77 22.03
CA ASP A 93 20.88 6.07 22.29
C ASP A 93 21.02 6.36 23.81
N GLU A 94 21.45 7.57 24.14
CA GLU A 94 21.64 8.03 25.53
C GLU A 94 20.34 8.00 26.35
N ASP A 95 19.20 8.18 25.67
CA ASP A 95 17.85 8.15 26.26
C ASP A 95 17.27 6.71 26.34
N LYS A 96 18.06 5.69 26.00
CA LYS A 96 17.68 4.26 25.91
C LYS A 96 16.63 3.96 24.82
N LYS A 97 16.46 4.85 23.86
CA LYS A 97 15.62 4.63 22.68
C LYS A 97 16.38 3.81 21.65
N GLU A 98 15.72 2.84 21.05
CA GLU A 98 16.32 1.98 20.01
C GLU A 98 16.75 2.79 18.78
N ILE A 99 18.01 2.60 18.39
CA ILE A 99 18.58 3.26 17.21
C ILE A 99 18.25 2.44 15.97
N THR A 100 17.71 3.08 14.95
CA THR A 100 17.51 2.46 13.64
C THR A 100 18.82 2.37 12.88
N ILE A 101 19.17 1.15 12.45
CA ILE A 101 20.33 0.88 11.60
C ILE A 101 19.88 1.04 10.14
N LYS A 102 20.01 2.25 9.60
CA LYS A 102 19.74 2.54 8.19
C LYS A 102 20.89 1.94 7.37
N THR A 103 20.57 1.06 6.42
CA THR A 103 21.60 0.29 5.68
C THR A 103 21.43 0.48 4.18
N ARG A 104 22.53 0.86 3.51
CA ARG A 104 22.71 0.78 2.07
C ARG A 104 23.52 -0.49 1.76
N PHE A 105 23.03 -1.31 0.85
CA PHE A 105 23.65 -2.59 0.53
C PHE A 105 24.95 -2.38 -0.24
N LEU A 106 26.05 -2.87 0.31
CA LEU A 106 27.38 -2.70 -0.27
C LEU A 106 27.52 -3.48 -1.59
N GLY A 107 28.09 -2.84 -2.59
CA GLY A 107 28.42 -3.46 -3.88
C GLY A 107 27.23 -3.64 -4.83
N VAL A 108 26.06 -3.09 -4.51
CA VAL A 108 24.87 -3.11 -5.34
C VAL A 108 24.28 -1.71 -5.52
N ASN A 109 23.59 -1.53 -6.62
CA ASN A 109 22.79 -0.35 -6.92
C ASN A 109 21.63 -0.78 -7.79
N THR A 110 20.48 -0.99 -7.16
CA THR A 110 19.25 -1.31 -7.87
C THR A 110 18.70 -0.06 -8.54
N PRO A 111 17.91 -0.19 -9.63
CA PRO A 111 17.15 0.94 -10.13
C PRO A 111 16.22 1.51 -9.06
N GLU A 112 16.01 2.81 -9.10
CA GLU A 112 15.19 3.51 -8.12
C GLU A 112 13.72 3.07 -8.17
N SER A 113 13.14 2.73 -7.03
CA SER A 113 11.71 2.47 -6.85
C SER A 113 10.97 3.63 -6.19
N THR A 114 11.71 4.61 -5.67
CA THR A 114 11.22 5.81 -4.99
C THR A 114 11.63 7.07 -5.76
N ALA A 115 11.02 8.21 -5.52
CA ALA A 115 11.30 9.50 -6.15
C ALA A 115 11.20 9.47 -7.70
N LYS A 116 12.23 9.03 -8.41
CA LYS A 116 12.22 8.83 -9.86
C LYS A 116 12.28 7.34 -10.14
N VAL A 117 11.12 6.74 -10.34
CA VAL A 117 11.01 5.31 -10.59
C VAL A 117 11.66 4.93 -11.93
N GLU A 118 12.49 3.88 -11.90
CA GLU A 118 13.21 3.35 -13.06
C GLU A 118 12.73 1.93 -13.41
N PRO A 119 12.90 1.48 -14.66
CA PRO A 119 12.62 0.10 -15.03
C PRO A 119 13.31 -0.89 -14.09
N TRP A 120 12.63 -1.94 -13.67
CA TRP A 120 13.08 -2.94 -12.69
C TRP A 120 13.17 -2.45 -11.24
N GLY A 121 12.99 -1.15 -10.95
CA GLY A 121 13.08 -0.61 -9.60
C GLY A 121 12.05 -1.20 -8.66
N LYS A 122 10.77 -1.18 -9.04
CA LYS A 122 9.69 -1.77 -8.24
C LYS A 122 9.95 -3.26 -7.96
N ARG A 123 10.34 -4.02 -8.97
CA ARG A 123 10.60 -5.47 -8.82
C ARG A 123 11.81 -5.76 -7.95
N ALA A 124 12.88 -4.96 -8.05
CA ALA A 124 14.04 -5.08 -7.18
C ALA A 124 13.67 -4.81 -5.71
N SER A 125 12.87 -3.78 -5.47
CA SER A 125 12.37 -3.43 -4.13
C SER A 125 11.50 -4.55 -3.55
N LEU A 126 10.54 -5.05 -4.31
CA LEU A 126 9.69 -6.17 -3.89
C LEU A 126 10.50 -7.45 -3.63
N PHE A 127 11.49 -7.76 -4.47
CA PHE A 127 12.35 -8.92 -4.26
C PHE A 127 13.09 -8.85 -2.91
N THR A 128 13.70 -7.71 -2.61
CA THR A 128 14.37 -7.47 -1.32
C THR A 128 13.38 -7.59 -0.16
N LYS A 129 12.24 -6.94 -0.28
CA LYS A 129 11.20 -6.92 0.75
C LYS A 129 10.68 -8.32 1.07
N HIS A 130 10.25 -9.07 0.07
CA HIS A 130 9.72 -10.43 0.28
C HIS A 130 10.74 -11.37 0.95
N ILE A 131 12.02 -11.28 0.58
CA ILE A 131 13.07 -12.10 1.21
C ILE A 131 13.24 -11.73 2.68
N LEU A 132 13.37 -10.44 2.98
CA LEU A 132 13.64 -9.99 4.34
C LEU A 132 12.42 -10.16 5.26
N GLU A 133 11.22 -9.88 4.78
CA GLU A 133 9.99 -10.12 5.53
C GLU A 133 9.77 -11.61 5.81
N ALA A 134 9.99 -12.48 4.82
CA ALA A 134 9.89 -13.92 5.03
C ALA A 134 10.92 -14.45 6.04
N ALA A 135 12.16 -13.96 5.98
CA ALA A 135 13.21 -14.32 6.93
C ALA A 135 12.87 -13.84 8.35
N GLN A 136 12.32 -12.62 8.48
CA GLN A 136 11.87 -12.07 9.77
C GLN A 136 10.68 -12.85 10.33
N ALA A 137 9.64 -13.06 9.54
CA ALA A 137 8.45 -13.82 9.96
C ALA A 137 8.83 -15.24 10.44
N LYS A 138 9.78 -15.88 9.74
CA LYS A 138 10.29 -17.19 10.16
C LYS A 138 11.09 -17.13 11.46
N ALA A 139 11.87 -16.08 11.67
CA ALA A 139 12.58 -15.85 12.92
C ALA A 139 11.62 -15.67 14.10
N ASP A 140 10.52 -14.96 13.89
CA ASP A 140 9.47 -14.73 14.90
C ASP A 140 8.73 -16.03 15.25
N GLU A 141 8.38 -16.85 14.23
CA GLU A 141 7.79 -18.19 14.42
C GLU A 141 8.71 -19.11 15.23
N GLU A 142 9.99 -19.18 14.83
CA GLU A 142 10.99 -20.02 15.52
C GLU A 142 11.29 -19.53 16.93
N SER A 143 11.28 -18.21 17.15
CA SER A 143 11.44 -17.61 18.48
C SER A 143 10.30 -17.98 19.41
N ALA A 144 9.06 -17.89 18.91
CA ALA A 144 7.87 -18.30 19.67
C ALA A 144 7.90 -19.79 20.02
N ALA A 145 8.31 -20.64 19.08
CA ALA A 145 8.42 -22.10 19.29
C ALA A 145 9.54 -22.48 20.28
N ALA A 146 10.69 -21.77 20.23
CA ALA A 146 11.85 -22.06 21.04
C ALA A 146 11.86 -21.40 22.43
N GLY A 147 10.95 -20.44 22.66
CA GLY A 147 10.93 -19.62 23.89
C GLY A 147 12.18 -18.73 24.08
N LYS A 148 12.92 -18.48 23.01
CA LYS A 148 14.11 -17.61 22.97
C LYS A 148 14.21 -16.90 21.62
N THR A 149 14.90 -15.78 21.59
CA THR A 149 15.07 -15.03 20.33
C THR A 149 15.90 -15.85 19.33
N VAL A 150 15.37 -16.02 18.13
CA VAL A 150 16.05 -16.58 16.96
C VAL A 150 16.19 -15.46 15.92
N TYR A 151 17.33 -15.41 15.25
CA TYR A 151 17.60 -14.41 14.23
C TYR A 151 17.89 -15.09 12.90
N ASN A 152 17.24 -14.63 11.85
CA ASN A 152 17.43 -15.10 10.47
C ASN A 152 17.97 -13.99 9.56
N ILE A 153 18.37 -12.85 10.12
CA ILE A 153 19.00 -11.74 9.41
C ILE A 153 20.24 -11.29 10.17
N ALA A 154 21.31 -11.01 9.45
CA ALA A 154 22.55 -10.47 9.98
C ALA A 154 23.13 -9.39 9.05
N LEU A 155 23.73 -8.37 9.63
CA LEU A 155 24.49 -7.34 8.92
C LEU A 155 25.97 -7.47 9.17
N ILE A 156 26.78 -7.21 8.15
CA ILE A 156 28.23 -7.19 8.24
C ILE A 156 28.77 -6.04 7.40
N THR A 157 29.50 -5.12 8.01
CA THR A 157 30.26 -4.10 7.29
C THR A 157 31.59 -4.66 6.85
N ASP A 158 32.18 -4.11 5.79
CA ASP A 158 33.52 -4.49 5.36
C ASP A 158 34.55 -3.57 5.99
N PRO A 159 35.68 -4.11 6.54
CA PRO A 159 36.73 -3.31 7.14
C PRO A 159 37.43 -2.33 6.19
N GLU A 160 37.36 -2.56 4.86
CA GLU A 160 37.92 -1.63 3.87
C GLU A 160 37.06 -0.38 3.73
N THR A 161 35.77 -0.50 3.92
CA THR A 161 34.85 0.65 4.01
C THR A 161 34.91 1.27 5.41
N MET A 162 35.66 0.69 6.35
CA MET A 162 35.78 1.14 7.73
C MET A 162 34.47 1.30 8.47
N GLY A 163 33.43 0.56 8.07
CA GLY A 163 32.08 0.79 8.54
C GLY A 163 31.54 2.15 8.10
N GLU A 164 32.08 2.71 6.99
CA GLU A 164 31.68 4.02 6.51
C GLU A 164 30.19 4.08 6.23
N ARG A 165 29.68 5.28 6.40
CA ARG A 165 28.32 5.62 6.03
C ARG A 165 28.33 6.24 4.64
N ASP A 166 27.28 6.01 3.88
CA ASP A 166 27.15 6.65 2.61
C ASP A 166 26.98 8.17 2.76
N SER A 167 27.44 8.92 1.77
CA SER A 167 27.44 10.38 1.79
C SER A 167 26.04 11.00 1.61
N SER A 168 25.08 10.22 1.11
CA SER A 168 23.74 10.75 0.73
C SER A 168 22.69 10.61 1.83
N GLY A 169 22.82 9.64 2.73
CA GLY A 169 21.78 9.37 3.71
C GLY A 169 22.29 8.95 5.09
N ASN A 170 23.61 9.07 5.33
CA ASN A 170 24.23 8.61 6.58
C ASN A 170 23.87 7.15 6.92
N ARG A 171 23.75 6.28 5.89
CA ARG A 171 23.40 4.87 5.99
C ARG A 171 24.67 4.02 6.10
N TRP A 172 24.61 2.95 6.86
CA TRP A 172 25.69 1.97 6.95
C TRP A 172 25.87 1.23 5.61
N LEU A 173 27.09 1.16 5.12
CA LEU A 173 27.45 0.31 3.97
C LEU A 173 27.69 -1.11 4.48
N ALA A 174 26.78 -2.05 4.17
CA ALA A 174 26.85 -3.40 4.70
C ALA A 174 26.42 -4.48 3.71
N PHE A 175 26.92 -5.69 3.94
CA PHE A 175 26.36 -6.92 3.40
C PHE A 175 25.21 -7.37 4.27
N VAL A 176 24.08 -7.67 3.66
CA VAL A 176 22.89 -8.22 4.30
C VAL A 176 22.87 -9.72 4.06
N TRP A 177 22.89 -10.46 5.14
CA TRP A 177 22.81 -11.90 5.14
C TRP A 177 21.47 -12.34 5.71
N TYR A 178 20.87 -13.34 5.09
CA TYR A 178 19.63 -13.90 5.57
C TYR A 178 19.66 -15.43 5.48
N ARG A 179 18.75 -16.10 6.17
CA ARG A 179 18.46 -17.51 6.02
C ARG A 179 16.95 -17.75 6.12
N ARG A 180 16.45 -18.72 5.40
CA ARG A 180 15.02 -19.03 5.36
C ARG A 180 14.50 -19.71 6.64
N SER A 181 15.39 -20.32 7.40
CA SER A 181 15.16 -20.86 8.74
C SER A 181 16.48 -20.96 9.50
N SER A 182 16.41 -21.14 10.82
CA SER A 182 17.58 -21.28 11.68
C SER A 182 18.44 -22.50 11.38
N SER A 183 17.88 -23.50 10.68
CA SER A 183 18.60 -24.72 10.26
C SER A 183 19.23 -24.61 8.88
N GLU A 184 18.95 -23.56 8.12
CA GLU A 184 19.47 -23.39 6.76
C GLU A 184 20.77 -22.54 6.75
N ALA A 185 21.51 -22.65 5.64
CA ALA A 185 22.72 -21.88 5.41
C ALA A 185 22.39 -20.40 5.19
N TRP A 186 23.31 -19.53 5.60
CA TRP A 186 23.28 -18.11 5.33
C TRP A 186 23.44 -17.82 3.83
N ARG A 187 22.69 -16.86 3.32
CA ARG A 187 22.66 -16.39 1.94
C ARG A 187 22.98 -14.89 1.92
N ASN A 188 23.75 -14.44 0.95
CA ASN A 188 24.09 -13.02 0.79
C ASN A 188 23.08 -12.36 -0.15
N LEU A 189 22.21 -11.50 0.38
CA LEU A 189 21.18 -10.81 -0.40
C LEU A 189 21.77 -9.84 -1.43
N ASN A 190 22.90 -9.18 -1.10
CA ASN A 190 23.57 -8.27 -2.03
C ASN A 190 24.02 -9.02 -3.30
N LEU A 191 24.67 -10.17 -3.14
CA LEU A 191 25.09 -11.00 -4.27
C LEU A 191 23.88 -11.56 -5.04
N GLU A 192 22.84 -11.95 -4.32
CA GLU A 192 21.64 -12.49 -4.94
C GLU A 192 20.94 -11.46 -5.85
N LEU A 193 20.89 -10.19 -5.45
CA LEU A 193 20.40 -9.10 -6.29
C LEU A 193 21.18 -8.95 -7.61
N VAL A 194 22.50 -9.11 -7.57
CA VAL A 194 23.34 -9.11 -8.77
C VAL A 194 23.10 -10.35 -9.63
N GLU A 195 23.02 -11.52 -9.00
CA GLU A 195 22.82 -12.80 -9.69
C GLU A 195 21.45 -12.90 -10.35
N GLN A 196 20.42 -12.33 -9.71
CA GLN A 196 19.09 -12.19 -10.27
C GLN A 196 18.99 -11.10 -11.35
N GLY A 197 20.02 -10.27 -11.55
CA GLY A 197 20.00 -9.17 -12.50
C GLY A 197 19.15 -7.96 -12.05
N TYR A 198 18.83 -7.83 -10.78
CA TYR A 198 18.18 -6.64 -10.24
C TYR A 198 19.15 -5.51 -9.94
N SER A 199 20.44 -5.80 -9.86
CA SER A 199 21.49 -4.81 -9.70
C SER A 199 22.68 -5.11 -10.61
N ARG A 200 23.35 -4.05 -11.08
CA ARG A 200 24.69 -4.19 -11.64
C ARG A 200 25.68 -4.43 -10.48
N ASN A 201 26.71 -5.25 -10.75
CA ASN A 201 27.80 -5.40 -9.80
C ASN A 201 28.54 -4.07 -9.64
N GLN A 202 28.64 -3.59 -8.41
CA GLN A 202 29.40 -2.40 -8.01
C GLN A 202 30.43 -2.70 -6.91
N LEU A 203 30.70 -3.96 -6.65
CA LEU A 203 31.74 -4.35 -5.70
C LEU A 203 33.10 -4.39 -6.42
N PHE A 204 33.84 -3.29 -6.35
CA PHE A 204 35.14 -3.11 -7.02
C PHE A 204 36.35 -3.27 -6.10
N ILE A 205 36.11 -3.35 -4.78
CA ILE A 205 37.15 -3.56 -3.77
C ILE A 205 37.16 -5.01 -3.32
N ASP A 206 38.34 -5.48 -2.88
CA ASP A 206 38.44 -6.78 -2.23
C ASP A 206 37.88 -6.66 -0.81
N SER A 207 37.01 -7.60 -0.44
CA SER A 207 36.51 -7.65 0.93
C SER A 207 37.53 -8.27 1.88
N LYS A 208 37.78 -7.62 2.99
CA LYS A 208 38.61 -8.20 4.08
C LYS A 208 37.84 -9.19 4.94
N VAL A 209 36.51 -9.19 4.83
CA VAL A 209 35.65 -10.19 5.46
C VAL A 209 35.84 -11.55 4.80
N CYS A 210 35.76 -11.58 3.48
CA CYS A 210 36.19 -12.67 2.61
C CYS A 210 36.28 -12.11 1.17
N ASP A 211 36.85 -12.89 0.25
CA ASP A 211 36.98 -12.49 -1.16
C ASP A 211 35.61 -12.61 -1.88
N TYR A 212 34.68 -11.70 -1.58
CA TYR A 212 33.35 -11.65 -2.22
C TYR A 212 33.43 -11.16 -3.67
N ARG A 213 34.43 -10.34 -3.99
CA ARG A 213 34.58 -9.69 -5.29
C ARG A 213 34.48 -10.68 -6.46
N LYS A 214 35.18 -11.81 -6.40
CA LYS A 214 35.13 -12.82 -7.48
C LYS A 214 33.74 -13.39 -7.70
N SER A 215 32.96 -13.59 -6.64
CA SER A 215 31.58 -14.07 -6.73
C SER A 215 30.68 -13.02 -7.37
N PHE A 216 30.83 -11.74 -6.99
CA PHE A 216 30.08 -10.64 -7.60
C PHE A 216 30.45 -10.41 -9.06
N GLU A 217 31.73 -10.45 -9.43
CA GLU A 217 32.21 -10.36 -10.80
C GLU A 217 31.65 -11.50 -11.66
N ALA A 218 31.66 -12.73 -11.14
CA ALA A 218 31.14 -13.88 -11.87
C ALA A 218 29.61 -13.83 -12.06
N ALA A 219 28.86 -13.44 -11.02
CA ALA A 219 27.42 -13.28 -11.08
C ALA A 219 27.01 -12.14 -12.03
N GLY A 220 27.67 -10.97 -11.92
CA GLY A 220 27.41 -9.84 -12.79
C GLY A 220 27.74 -10.15 -14.26
N SER A 221 28.90 -10.78 -14.52
CA SER A 221 29.28 -11.19 -15.89
C SER A 221 28.31 -12.21 -16.49
N TYR A 222 27.76 -13.11 -15.67
CA TYR A 222 26.74 -14.05 -16.13
C TYR A 222 25.44 -13.32 -16.49
N ALA A 223 24.95 -12.47 -15.59
CA ALA A 223 23.70 -11.72 -15.80
C ALA A 223 23.80 -10.78 -17.03
N GLU A 224 24.96 -10.10 -17.18
CA GLU A 224 25.23 -9.24 -18.34
C GLU A 224 25.29 -10.03 -19.65
N LYS A 225 26.04 -11.13 -19.68
CA LYS A 225 26.12 -12.02 -20.86
C LYS A 225 24.76 -12.51 -21.32
N CYS A 226 23.86 -12.76 -20.38
CA CYS A 226 22.53 -13.28 -20.67
C CYS A 226 21.48 -12.17 -20.88
N GLY A 227 21.83 -10.91 -20.71
CA GLY A 227 20.91 -9.78 -20.86
C GLY A 227 19.77 -9.78 -19.85
N ILE A 228 20.01 -10.29 -18.62
CA ILE A 228 18.97 -10.47 -17.64
C ILE A 228 18.58 -9.10 -17.03
N ARG A 229 17.31 -8.77 -17.01
CA ARG A 229 16.70 -7.57 -16.38
C ARG A 229 17.49 -6.28 -16.66
N VAL A 230 18.13 -5.68 -15.64
CA VAL A 230 18.87 -4.40 -15.80
C VAL A 230 20.00 -4.45 -16.84
N TYR A 231 20.36 -5.63 -17.30
CA TYR A 231 21.38 -5.84 -18.32
C TYR A 231 20.84 -5.86 -19.75
N GLY A 232 19.56 -5.61 -19.97
CA GLY A 232 19.02 -5.42 -21.31
C GLY A 232 17.64 -6.01 -21.56
N GLU A 233 17.05 -6.72 -20.59
CA GLU A 233 15.66 -7.15 -20.66
C GLU A 233 14.71 -5.96 -20.39
N GLU A 234 13.67 -5.82 -21.21
CA GLU A 234 12.63 -4.80 -20.95
C GLU A 234 11.76 -5.22 -19.75
N ASP A 235 11.47 -4.28 -18.88
CA ASP A 235 10.51 -4.46 -17.80
C ASP A 235 9.10 -4.28 -18.38
N ASP A 236 8.37 -5.36 -18.54
CA ASP A 236 7.04 -5.42 -19.15
C ASP A 236 5.95 -4.73 -18.33
N LYS A 237 6.20 -4.48 -17.02
CA LYS A 237 5.29 -3.72 -16.14
C LYS A 237 5.59 -2.22 -16.11
N TYR A 238 6.64 -1.74 -16.78
CA TYR A 238 7.04 -0.34 -16.80
C TYR A 238 6.58 0.38 -18.05
N ASP A 239 5.82 1.46 -17.91
CA ASP A 239 5.43 2.32 -19.05
C ASP A 239 6.59 3.25 -19.43
N TYR A 240 7.36 2.86 -20.44
CA TYR A 240 8.52 3.63 -20.95
C TYR A 240 8.11 4.99 -21.53
N THR A 241 6.87 5.14 -21.99
CA THR A 241 6.36 6.41 -22.51
C THR A 241 6.05 7.38 -21.37
N ALA A 242 5.41 6.87 -20.33
CA ALA A 242 5.04 7.65 -19.14
C ALA A 242 6.17 7.72 -18.10
N GLN A 243 7.18 6.85 -18.20
CA GLN A 243 8.30 6.72 -17.27
C GLN A 243 7.83 6.46 -15.83
N ALA A 244 6.87 5.56 -15.65
CA ALA A 244 6.30 5.21 -14.37
C ALA A 244 5.70 3.81 -14.37
N TYR A 245 5.51 3.26 -13.17
CA TYR A 245 4.72 2.04 -12.96
C TYR A 245 3.26 2.37 -12.72
N GLU A 246 2.40 1.48 -13.16
CA GLU A 246 1.01 1.46 -12.76
C GLU A 246 0.85 0.70 -11.44
N TYR A 247 0.06 1.27 -10.52
CA TYR A 247 -0.24 0.69 -9.22
C TYR A 247 -1.74 0.45 -9.10
N SER A 248 -2.12 -0.71 -8.58
CA SER A 248 -3.46 -0.94 -8.05
C SER A 248 -3.69 -0.06 -6.81
N LEU A 249 -4.94 0.19 -6.45
CA LEU A 249 -5.25 0.93 -5.22
C LEU A 249 -4.85 0.14 -3.97
N TRP A 250 -4.99 -1.19 -4.01
CA TRP A 250 -4.48 -2.07 -2.96
C TRP A 250 -2.96 -1.99 -2.84
N GLY A 251 -2.24 -2.07 -3.98
CA GLY A 251 -0.79 -1.94 -4.01
C GLY A 251 -0.30 -0.60 -3.46
N ILE A 252 -1.03 0.49 -3.73
CA ILE A 252 -0.72 1.81 -3.14
C ILE A 252 -0.84 1.78 -1.62
N LYS A 253 -1.89 1.16 -1.08
CA LYS A 253 -2.04 1.00 0.38
C LYS A 253 -0.91 0.14 0.95
N LYS A 254 -0.64 -1.00 0.32
CA LYS A 254 0.35 -1.99 0.79
C LYS A 254 1.76 -1.41 0.86
N HIS A 255 2.14 -0.64 -0.16
CA HIS A 255 3.48 -0.07 -0.32
C HIS A 255 3.57 1.40 0.04
N TYR A 256 2.60 1.94 0.78
CA TYR A 256 2.52 3.37 1.10
C TYR A 256 3.82 3.92 1.71
N ASP A 257 4.45 3.17 2.60
CA ASP A 257 5.68 3.59 3.28
C ASP A 257 6.85 3.82 2.31
N GLU A 258 6.83 3.16 1.14
CA GLU A 258 7.86 3.26 0.10
C GLU A 258 7.55 4.35 -0.93
N ILE A 259 6.27 4.50 -1.30
CA ILE A 259 5.84 5.32 -2.44
C ILE A 259 5.07 6.58 -2.05
N GLY A 260 4.60 6.68 -0.82
CA GLY A 260 3.78 7.79 -0.34
C GLY A 260 4.58 9.04 0.02
N ILE A 261 3.88 10.15 0.11
CA ILE A 261 4.41 11.38 0.71
C ILE A 261 4.42 11.17 2.23
N ASN A 262 5.58 11.27 2.86
CA ASN A 262 5.71 11.09 4.29
C ASN A 262 6.25 12.34 4.99
N ASP A 263 6.05 12.41 6.31
CA ASP A 263 6.46 13.56 7.14
C ASP A 263 7.98 13.68 7.28
N GLU A 264 8.75 12.66 6.87
CA GLU A 264 10.22 12.67 6.89
C GLU A 264 10.83 13.36 5.66
N GLY A 265 10.03 13.99 4.81
CA GLY A 265 10.46 14.77 3.66
C GLY A 265 10.50 14.00 2.34
N GLY A 266 9.94 12.79 2.31
CA GLY A 266 9.73 12.04 1.06
C GLY A 266 8.74 12.77 0.17
N SER A 267 9.12 13.06 -1.08
CA SER A 267 8.25 13.74 -2.06
C SER A 267 7.18 12.82 -2.65
N GLY A 268 7.18 11.55 -2.29
CA GLY A 268 6.34 10.51 -2.86
C GLY A 268 6.65 10.21 -4.33
N VAL A 269 6.22 9.07 -4.79
CA VAL A 269 6.39 8.62 -6.18
C VAL A 269 5.22 9.09 -7.03
N GLN A 270 5.47 9.47 -8.28
CA GLN A 270 4.39 9.68 -9.23
C GLN A 270 3.89 8.32 -9.73
N LEU A 271 2.62 8.05 -9.47
CA LEU A 271 1.95 6.79 -9.78
C LEU A 271 1.08 6.94 -11.00
N ILE A 272 0.94 5.87 -11.76
CA ILE A 272 -0.15 5.69 -12.72
C ILE A 272 -1.21 4.84 -12.01
N VAL A 273 -2.45 5.26 -12.09
CA VAL A 273 -3.59 4.59 -11.48
C VAL A 273 -4.63 4.32 -12.54
N THR A 274 -5.08 3.08 -12.66
CA THR A 274 -6.27 2.72 -13.45
C THR A 274 -7.32 2.15 -12.51
N ALA A 275 -8.46 2.81 -12.42
CA ALA A 275 -9.50 2.46 -11.48
C ALA A 275 -10.90 2.82 -12.00
N LEU A 276 -11.92 2.17 -11.44
CA LEU A 276 -13.32 2.49 -11.66
C LEU A 276 -13.73 3.68 -10.78
N VAL A 277 -14.38 4.67 -11.36
CA VAL A 277 -15.03 5.75 -10.60
C VAL A 277 -16.35 5.22 -10.03
N VAL A 278 -16.45 5.09 -8.72
CA VAL A 278 -17.66 4.64 -8.02
C VAL A 278 -18.43 5.80 -7.38
N GLY A 279 -17.77 6.94 -7.17
CA GLY A 279 -18.41 8.12 -6.63
C GLY A 279 -17.66 9.39 -6.97
N ILE A 280 -18.37 10.53 -6.96
CA ILE A 280 -17.83 11.86 -7.23
C ILE A 280 -18.33 12.83 -6.15
N GLN A 281 -17.42 13.61 -5.60
CA GLN A 281 -17.70 14.62 -4.59
C GLN A 281 -16.98 15.93 -4.95
N GLY A 282 -17.70 16.92 -5.43
CA GLY A 282 -17.09 18.12 -6.00
C GLY A 282 -16.17 17.73 -7.17
N ASP A 283 -14.93 18.19 -7.13
CA ASP A 283 -13.88 17.84 -8.11
C ASP A 283 -13.05 16.61 -7.69
N ASN A 284 -13.57 15.76 -6.81
CA ASN A 284 -12.84 14.62 -6.27
C ASN A 284 -13.55 13.31 -6.61
N MET A 285 -12.82 12.19 -6.56
CA MET A 285 -13.32 10.87 -6.95
C MET A 285 -13.19 9.86 -5.81
N TYR A 286 -14.17 8.97 -5.71
CA TYR A 286 -14.04 7.69 -5.03
C TYR A 286 -13.81 6.61 -6.07
N LEU A 287 -12.76 5.85 -5.88
CA LEU A 287 -12.24 4.89 -6.85
C LEU A 287 -12.28 3.48 -6.29
N ARG A 288 -12.34 2.49 -7.18
CA ARG A 288 -12.20 1.07 -6.86
C ARG A 288 -11.34 0.39 -7.91
N ASP A 289 -10.52 -0.58 -7.50
CA ASP A 289 -9.75 -1.43 -8.39
C ASP A 289 -10.67 -2.15 -9.39
N VAL A 290 -10.15 -2.36 -10.58
CA VAL A 290 -10.85 -3.09 -11.67
C VAL A 290 -10.43 -4.55 -11.76
N LEU A 291 -9.34 -4.92 -11.09
CA LEU A 291 -8.78 -6.26 -10.97
C LEU A 291 -8.25 -6.46 -9.55
N ILE A 292 -8.15 -7.70 -9.11
CA ILE A 292 -7.42 -8.04 -7.88
C ILE A 292 -5.92 -7.89 -8.14
N ASP A 293 -5.19 -7.25 -7.24
CA ASP A 293 -3.74 -7.14 -7.29
C ASP A 293 -3.10 -8.53 -7.15
N GLU A 294 -2.03 -8.79 -7.92
CA GLU A 294 -1.36 -10.10 -7.91
C GLU A 294 -0.80 -10.44 -6.52
N GLU A 295 -0.16 -9.48 -5.87
CA GLU A 295 0.38 -9.65 -4.52
C GLU A 295 -0.74 -9.83 -3.50
N GLN A 296 -1.86 -9.10 -3.65
CA GLN A 296 -3.04 -9.30 -2.82
C GLN A 296 -3.59 -10.71 -2.96
N TYR A 297 -3.69 -11.23 -4.18
CA TYR A 297 -4.19 -12.59 -4.40
C TYR A 297 -3.25 -13.64 -3.78
N ASP A 298 -1.93 -13.43 -3.85
CA ASP A 298 -0.96 -14.33 -3.24
C ASP A 298 -1.04 -14.33 -1.71
N GLU A 299 -1.43 -13.20 -1.09
CA GLU A 299 -1.60 -13.09 0.36
C GLU A 299 -2.97 -13.57 0.86
N GLU A 300 -4.06 -13.19 0.17
CA GLU A 300 -5.45 -13.34 0.62
C GLU A 300 -6.17 -14.49 -0.11
N GLY A 301 -5.66 -14.95 -1.26
CA GLY A 301 -6.27 -16.01 -2.08
C GLY A 301 -7.65 -15.61 -2.59
N GLU A 302 -8.59 -16.54 -2.50
CA GLU A 302 -9.99 -16.34 -2.93
C GLU A 302 -10.77 -15.33 -2.06
N ASP A 303 -10.23 -14.95 -0.90
CA ASP A 303 -10.82 -13.93 -0.03
C ASP A 303 -10.45 -12.49 -0.45
N ALA A 304 -9.54 -12.33 -1.42
CA ALA A 304 -9.11 -11.04 -1.94
C ALA A 304 -10.30 -10.24 -2.51
N GLN A 305 -10.38 -8.97 -2.15
CA GLN A 305 -11.47 -8.08 -2.56
C GLN A 305 -10.92 -6.84 -3.26
N LEU A 306 -11.66 -6.34 -4.25
CA LEU A 306 -11.34 -5.09 -4.93
C LEU A 306 -11.26 -3.95 -3.95
N PHE A 307 -10.13 -3.25 -3.95
CA PHE A 307 -9.82 -2.20 -3.01
C PHE A 307 -10.25 -0.82 -3.53
N GLY A 308 -10.47 0.13 -2.64
CA GLY A 308 -10.87 1.48 -2.99
C GLY A 308 -9.94 2.54 -2.39
N LEU A 309 -9.86 3.71 -3.03
CA LEU A 309 -9.22 4.91 -2.49
C LEU A 309 -9.96 6.18 -2.92
N TYR A 310 -9.83 7.21 -2.10
CA TYR A 310 -10.25 8.56 -2.44
C TYR A 310 -9.15 9.29 -3.21
N ALA A 311 -9.53 9.98 -4.27
CA ALA A 311 -8.63 10.80 -5.07
C ALA A 311 -9.00 12.28 -4.93
N TYR A 312 -8.17 13.01 -4.20
CA TYR A 312 -8.29 14.44 -4.00
C TYR A 312 -7.60 15.18 -5.15
N ALA A 313 -8.37 15.74 -6.04
CA ALA A 313 -7.85 16.53 -7.17
C ALA A 313 -7.71 18.02 -6.85
N GLY A 314 -8.18 18.47 -5.70
CA GLY A 314 -8.18 19.87 -5.30
C GLY A 314 -9.54 20.56 -5.49
N PHE A 315 -9.53 21.89 -5.43
CA PHE A 315 -10.71 22.71 -5.66
C PHE A 315 -10.62 23.40 -7.03
N ASN A 316 -11.74 23.52 -7.73
CA ASN A 316 -11.84 24.19 -9.03
C ASN A 316 -10.89 23.61 -10.10
N THR A 317 -10.71 22.29 -10.09
CA THR A 317 -9.83 21.60 -11.05
C THR A 317 -10.51 21.26 -12.37
N ALA A 318 -11.80 21.51 -12.48
CA ALA A 318 -12.67 21.12 -13.58
C ALA A 318 -12.75 19.59 -13.80
N LEU A 319 -12.32 18.77 -12.83
CA LEU A 319 -12.36 17.30 -12.96
C LEU A 319 -13.79 16.81 -13.09
N CYS A 320 -14.73 17.33 -12.28
CA CYS A 320 -16.14 16.95 -12.34
C CYS A 320 -16.74 17.19 -13.74
N SER A 321 -16.51 18.36 -14.33
CA SER A 321 -16.98 18.66 -15.69
C SER A 321 -16.26 17.82 -16.75
N THR A 322 -15.00 17.49 -16.56
CA THR A 322 -14.24 16.60 -17.44
C THR A 322 -14.84 15.20 -17.41
N LEU A 323 -15.12 14.65 -16.23
CA LEU A 323 -15.74 13.33 -16.07
C LEU A 323 -17.15 13.29 -16.66
N ALA A 324 -17.96 14.32 -16.43
CA ALA A 324 -19.30 14.43 -17.02
C ALA A 324 -19.24 14.39 -18.56
N ASN A 325 -18.40 15.21 -19.17
CA ASN A 325 -18.22 15.23 -20.62
C ASN A 325 -17.70 13.90 -21.19
N LEU A 326 -16.81 13.22 -20.47
CA LEU A 326 -16.29 11.91 -20.90
C LEU A 326 -17.36 10.82 -20.75
N SER A 327 -18.20 10.89 -19.71
CA SER A 327 -19.32 10.01 -19.48
C SER A 327 -20.38 10.14 -20.61
N GLU A 328 -20.75 11.36 -20.97
CA GLU A 328 -21.67 11.59 -22.09
C GLU A 328 -21.13 11.06 -23.42
N LYS A 329 -19.82 11.27 -23.70
CA LYS A 329 -19.16 10.73 -24.90
C LYS A 329 -19.13 9.21 -24.92
N ALA A 330 -19.09 8.57 -23.75
CA ALA A 330 -19.16 7.13 -23.61
C ALA A 330 -20.61 6.58 -23.65
N GLY A 331 -21.60 7.45 -23.86
CA GLY A 331 -23.03 7.07 -23.88
C GLY A 331 -23.58 6.72 -22.51
N MET A 332 -22.98 7.22 -21.44
CA MET A 332 -23.39 7.04 -20.04
C MET A 332 -24.25 8.23 -19.55
N ASP A 333 -24.57 8.24 -18.28
CA ASP A 333 -25.52 9.19 -17.65
C ASP A 333 -25.00 10.62 -17.43
N GLY A 334 -23.77 10.91 -17.84
CA GLY A 334 -23.16 12.23 -17.67
C GLY A 334 -22.65 12.53 -16.25
N THR A 335 -22.69 11.55 -15.33
CA THR A 335 -22.16 11.74 -13.96
C THR A 335 -20.68 11.46 -13.86
N GLY A 336 -20.13 10.61 -14.73
CA GLY A 336 -18.75 10.10 -14.67
C GLY A 336 -18.60 8.86 -13.78
N VAL A 337 -19.63 8.47 -13.02
CA VAL A 337 -19.65 7.21 -12.27
C VAL A 337 -19.75 6.04 -13.26
N GLY A 338 -18.96 4.99 -13.04
CA GLY A 338 -18.85 3.83 -13.93
C GLY A 338 -17.77 3.96 -15.00
N LEU A 339 -17.11 5.11 -15.12
CA LEU A 339 -15.93 5.23 -16.00
C LEU A 339 -14.73 4.50 -15.41
N VAL A 340 -14.04 3.74 -16.23
CA VAL A 340 -12.66 3.29 -15.93
C VAL A 340 -11.72 4.39 -16.38
N VAL A 341 -10.97 4.94 -15.42
CA VAL A 341 -10.09 6.09 -15.67
C VAL A 341 -8.64 5.72 -15.40
N ARG A 342 -7.74 6.29 -16.21
CA ARG A 342 -6.28 6.14 -16.04
C ARG A 342 -5.66 7.53 -15.94
N PHE A 343 -4.92 7.78 -14.87
CA PHE A 343 -4.37 9.10 -14.57
C PHE A 343 -3.12 9.01 -13.70
N PHE A 344 -2.45 10.14 -13.55
CA PHE A 344 -1.29 10.28 -12.68
C PHE A 344 -1.68 10.94 -11.36
N ALA A 345 -1.14 10.41 -10.27
CA ALA A 345 -1.34 10.91 -8.92
C ALA A 345 -0.13 10.63 -8.02
N ARG A 346 -0.20 11.07 -6.77
CA ARG A 346 0.71 10.69 -5.68
C ARG A 346 -0.12 10.18 -4.50
N ALA A 347 0.43 9.27 -3.73
CA ALA A 347 -0.20 8.81 -2.49
C ALA A 347 0.18 9.75 -1.33
N THR A 348 -0.79 10.08 -0.48
CA THR A 348 -0.61 10.88 0.74
C THR A 348 -1.54 10.38 1.83
N THR A 349 -1.40 10.89 3.05
CA THR A 349 -2.36 10.65 4.14
C THR A 349 -3.13 11.93 4.46
N TYR A 350 -4.38 11.75 4.85
CA TYR A 350 -5.20 12.81 5.42
C TYR A 350 -6.14 12.24 6.47
N GLY A 351 -6.13 12.83 7.67
CA GLY A 351 -6.95 12.33 8.78
C GLY A 351 -6.70 10.86 9.13
N GLY A 352 -5.46 10.38 8.97
CA GLY A 352 -5.08 8.98 9.20
C GLY A 352 -5.48 8.00 8.10
N ASN A 353 -6.03 8.49 6.98
CA ASN A 353 -6.39 7.66 5.84
C ASN A 353 -5.46 7.92 4.65
N ILE A 354 -5.11 6.85 3.93
CA ILE A 354 -4.40 6.95 2.66
C ILE A 354 -5.36 7.48 1.60
N GLN A 355 -4.90 8.42 0.79
CA GLN A 355 -5.62 8.97 -0.36
C GLN A 355 -4.66 9.31 -1.49
N LEU A 356 -5.21 9.52 -2.68
CA LEU A 356 -4.46 10.07 -3.82
C LEU A 356 -4.53 11.59 -3.80
N SER A 357 -3.44 12.22 -4.17
CA SER A 357 -3.30 13.68 -4.34
C SER A 357 -2.51 13.99 -5.61
N ASP A 358 -2.30 15.28 -5.91
CA ASP A 358 -1.58 15.71 -7.13
C ASP A 358 -2.13 15.05 -8.41
N VAL A 359 -3.47 14.84 -8.45
CA VAL A 359 -4.16 14.22 -9.58
C VAL A 359 -3.99 15.08 -10.83
N LYS A 360 -3.42 14.51 -11.90
CA LYS A 360 -3.28 15.19 -13.17
C LYS A 360 -4.57 15.08 -13.97
N THR A 361 -5.28 16.18 -14.13
CA THR A 361 -6.61 16.25 -14.77
C THR A 361 -6.58 16.68 -16.23
N GLY A 362 -5.41 17.07 -16.75
CA GLY A 362 -5.22 17.47 -18.15
C GLY A 362 -5.46 16.30 -19.11
N THR A 363 -6.14 16.54 -20.23
CA THR A 363 -6.52 15.51 -21.21
C THR A 363 -5.54 15.34 -22.37
N SER A 364 -4.40 16.05 -22.34
CA SER A 364 -3.37 16.01 -23.40
C SER A 364 -1.98 15.74 -22.84
N GLY A 365 -1.09 15.23 -23.68
CA GLY A 365 0.29 14.91 -23.32
C GLY A 365 0.46 13.51 -22.69
N ALA A 366 1.69 13.19 -22.29
CA ALA A 366 2.06 11.88 -21.76
C ALA A 366 1.36 11.55 -20.43
N LYS A 367 1.12 12.57 -19.60
CA LYS A 367 0.46 12.42 -18.29
C LYS A 367 -1.03 12.76 -18.33
N ALA A 368 -1.67 12.55 -19.47
CA ALA A 368 -3.06 12.94 -19.63
C ALA A 368 -4.00 11.99 -18.89
N PHE A 369 -5.06 12.58 -18.33
CA PHE A 369 -6.22 11.86 -17.84
C PHE A 369 -6.93 11.15 -19.00
N ARG A 370 -7.19 9.86 -18.88
CA ARG A 370 -7.77 9.02 -19.92
C ARG A 370 -8.96 8.24 -19.39
N VAL A 371 -9.91 7.96 -20.27
CA VAL A 371 -10.91 6.92 -20.07
C VAL A 371 -10.45 5.67 -20.80
N ILE A 372 -10.45 4.55 -20.10
CA ILE A 372 -10.20 3.23 -20.66
C ILE A 372 -11.55 2.66 -21.12
N SER A 373 -11.58 2.15 -22.33
CA SER A 373 -12.76 1.55 -22.97
C SER A 373 -12.33 0.35 -23.80
N ALA A 374 -13.28 -0.42 -24.29
CA ALA A 374 -13.00 -1.54 -25.18
C ALA A 374 -12.15 -1.13 -26.42
N ASP A 375 -12.36 0.08 -26.93
CA ASP A 375 -11.67 0.57 -28.14
C ASP A 375 -10.19 0.88 -27.93
N ASN A 376 -9.76 1.13 -26.69
CA ASN A 376 -8.39 1.50 -26.40
C ASN A 376 -7.68 0.60 -25.36
N PHE A 377 -8.35 -0.44 -24.90
CA PHE A 377 -7.89 -1.31 -23.82
C PHE A 377 -6.54 -1.98 -24.15
N ASP A 378 -6.41 -2.53 -25.35
CA ASP A 378 -5.18 -3.23 -25.79
C ASP A 378 -3.91 -2.35 -25.68
N LYS A 379 -4.08 -1.03 -25.70
CA LYS A 379 -2.98 -0.10 -25.55
C LYS A 379 -2.42 -0.04 -24.13
N TYR A 380 -3.22 -0.43 -23.13
CA TYR A 380 -2.89 -0.27 -21.72
C TYR A 380 -2.86 -1.60 -20.96
N LYS A 381 -3.33 -2.69 -21.58
CA LYS A 381 -3.55 -3.94 -20.86
C LYS A 381 -2.27 -4.56 -20.28
N ASP A 382 -1.12 -4.37 -20.92
CA ASP A 382 0.13 -4.90 -20.42
C ASP A 382 0.56 -4.22 -19.10
N SER A 383 0.26 -2.92 -18.95
CA SER A 383 0.50 -2.21 -17.68
C SER A 383 -0.51 -2.55 -16.59
N LEU A 384 -1.65 -3.14 -16.94
CA LEU A 384 -2.64 -3.63 -15.98
C LEU A 384 -2.36 -5.04 -15.44
N ASN A 385 -1.27 -5.66 -15.87
CA ASN A 385 -0.92 -7.03 -15.49
C ASN A 385 -0.52 -7.15 -14.02
N TRP A 386 -1.44 -6.79 -13.14
CA TRP A 386 -1.31 -6.97 -11.69
C TRP A 386 -2.24 -8.02 -11.10
N SER A 387 -3.14 -8.62 -11.90
CA SER A 387 -4.05 -9.62 -11.39
C SER A 387 -3.54 -11.04 -11.61
N HIS A 388 -3.33 -11.78 -10.53
CA HIS A 388 -3.00 -13.20 -10.58
C HIS A 388 -4.18 -14.08 -11.00
N GLN A 389 -5.41 -13.67 -10.66
CA GLN A 389 -6.63 -14.42 -10.97
C GLN A 389 -6.94 -14.45 -12.47
N TYR A 390 -6.64 -13.36 -13.16
CA TYR A 390 -6.81 -13.23 -14.60
C TYR A 390 -5.44 -13.12 -15.24
N LYS A 391 -4.94 -14.19 -15.84
CA LYS A 391 -3.74 -14.07 -16.68
C LYS A 391 -4.04 -13.09 -17.80
N ILE A 392 -3.50 -11.88 -17.71
CA ILE A 392 -3.63 -10.87 -18.73
C ILE A 392 -2.80 -11.32 -19.94
N ASP A 393 -3.45 -11.93 -20.88
CA ASP A 393 -2.88 -12.42 -22.13
C ASP A 393 -3.59 -11.79 -23.34
N LYS A 394 -3.31 -12.31 -24.51
CA LYS A 394 -3.92 -11.79 -25.76
C LYS A 394 -5.44 -11.88 -25.79
N ASP A 395 -6.04 -12.82 -25.05
CA ASP A 395 -7.48 -13.07 -25.07
C ASP A 395 -8.20 -12.26 -23.97
N PHE A 396 -7.47 -11.61 -23.04
CA PHE A 396 -8.01 -10.73 -22.02
C PHE A 396 -8.49 -9.41 -22.65
N THR A 397 -9.69 -9.01 -22.31
CA THR A 397 -10.39 -7.86 -22.90
C THR A 397 -10.91 -6.88 -21.85
N PHE A 398 -11.37 -5.74 -22.27
CA PHE A 398 -12.04 -4.77 -21.38
C PHE A 398 -13.26 -5.37 -20.64
N ALA A 399 -13.94 -6.34 -21.24
CA ALA A 399 -15.12 -6.99 -20.63
C ALA A 399 -14.75 -7.87 -19.43
N ASP A 400 -13.49 -8.23 -19.28
CA ASP A 400 -12.99 -9.02 -18.15
C ASP A 400 -12.69 -8.16 -16.91
N LEU A 401 -12.68 -6.82 -17.07
CA LEU A 401 -12.54 -5.90 -15.94
C LEU A 401 -13.81 -5.88 -15.07
N ASN A 402 -13.63 -5.74 -13.76
CA ASN A 402 -14.76 -5.51 -12.87
C ASN A 402 -15.17 -4.04 -12.90
N VAL A 403 -16.18 -3.73 -13.69
CA VAL A 403 -16.75 -2.38 -13.84
C VAL A 403 -18.07 -2.18 -13.10
N SER A 404 -18.43 -3.06 -12.17
CA SER A 404 -19.63 -2.91 -11.35
C SER A 404 -19.47 -1.73 -10.38
N THR A 405 -20.46 -0.85 -10.32
CA THR A 405 -20.53 0.23 -9.31
C THR A 405 -21.35 -0.17 -8.08
N ALA A 406 -21.74 -1.44 -7.98
CA ALA A 406 -22.48 -1.94 -6.84
C ALA A 406 -21.69 -1.80 -5.53
N PRO A 407 -22.30 -1.27 -4.47
CA PRO A 407 -21.64 -1.16 -3.18
C PRO A 407 -21.50 -2.53 -2.49
N VAL A 408 -20.48 -2.66 -1.67
CA VAL A 408 -20.32 -3.79 -0.74
C VAL A 408 -21.31 -3.61 0.40
N ALA A 409 -22.20 -4.58 0.63
CA ALA A 409 -23.10 -4.54 1.76
C ALA A 409 -22.39 -4.90 3.06
N ILE A 410 -22.51 -4.06 4.08
CA ILE A 410 -22.05 -4.42 5.43
C ILE A 410 -23.05 -5.40 6.04
N ASP A 411 -22.55 -6.56 6.41
CA ASP A 411 -23.33 -7.60 7.09
C ASP A 411 -23.30 -7.39 8.61
N ASN A 412 -24.33 -6.74 9.12
CA ASN A 412 -24.44 -6.41 10.55
C ASN A 412 -24.40 -7.67 11.45
N SER A 413 -24.79 -8.85 10.93
CA SER A 413 -24.76 -10.10 11.71
C SER A 413 -23.33 -10.59 12.04
N LYS A 414 -22.34 -10.06 11.35
CA LYS A 414 -20.91 -10.35 11.59
C LYS A 414 -20.21 -9.35 12.49
N LEU A 415 -20.89 -8.27 12.83
CA LEU A 415 -20.31 -7.21 13.67
C LEU A 415 -20.53 -7.51 15.16
N ASP A 416 -19.53 -7.22 15.97
CA ASP A 416 -19.61 -7.25 17.43
C ASP A 416 -18.98 -5.97 18.00
N ARG A 417 -19.81 -5.13 18.64
CA ARG A 417 -19.31 -3.87 19.22
C ARG A 417 -18.28 -4.09 20.33
N ASN A 418 -18.16 -5.30 20.88
CA ASN A 418 -17.17 -5.63 21.89
C ASN A 418 -15.80 -5.94 21.30
N ASN A 419 -15.73 -6.24 19.97
CA ASN A 419 -14.48 -6.36 19.24
C ASN A 419 -13.93 -4.96 18.94
N LYS A 420 -13.16 -4.41 19.87
CA LYS A 420 -12.55 -3.08 19.74
C LYS A 420 -11.10 -3.09 20.19
N SER A 421 -10.35 -2.10 19.69
CA SER A 421 -8.98 -1.83 20.10
C SER A 421 -8.87 -0.39 20.59
N GLU A 422 -7.69 -0.01 21.07
CA GLU A 422 -7.39 1.38 21.48
C GLU A 422 -7.67 2.37 20.33
N ASP A 423 -7.36 1.96 19.10
CA ASP A 423 -7.48 2.80 17.90
C ASP A 423 -8.77 2.56 17.10
N CYS A 424 -9.70 1.71 17.55
CA CYS A 424 -10.85 1.33 16.74
C CYS A 424 -12.04 0.90 17.59
N ASN A 425 -13.17 1.57 17.41
CA ASN A 425 -14.40 1.30 18.15
C ASN A 425 -15.11 -0.01 17.73
N CYS A 426 -14.72 -0.61 16.59
CA CYS A 426 -15.15 -1.94 16.17
C CYS A 426 -14.18 -2.49 15.10
N THR A 427 -13.37 -3.46 15.46
CA THR A 427 -12.36 -4.03 14.57
C THR A 427 -12.95 -4.83 13.41
N ASP A 428 -14.17 -5.36 13.56
CA ASP A 428 -14.85 -6.08 12.48
C ASP A 428 -15.19 -5.17 11.28
N LEU A 429 -15.21 -3.86 11.49
CA LEU A 429 -15.45 -2.88 10.43
C LEU A 429 -14.20 -2.56 9.60
N LEU A 430 -13.00 -2.94 10.05
CA LEU A 430 -11.74 -2.65 9.33
C LEU A 430 -11.70 -3.27 7.93
N GLN A 431 -12.32 -4.42 7.73
CA GLN A 431 -12.42 -5.07 6.43
C GLN A 431 -13.17 -4.24 5.36
N TYR A 432 -14.02 -3.30 5.80
CA TYR A 432 -14.77 -2.42 4.90
C TYR A 432 -14.10 -1.06 4.68
N GLN A 433 -13.03 -0.77 5.38
CA GLN A 433 -12.31 0.50 5.23
C GLN A 433 -11.83 0.68 3.78
N TYR A 434 -11.99 1.88 3.23
CA TYR A 434 -11.71 2.24 1.85
C TYR A 434 -12.65 1.61 0.80
N GLN A 435 -13.78 1.03 1.23
CA GLN A 435 -14.76 0.45 0.31
C GLN A 435 -15.91 1.42 0.01
N TRP A 436 -16.48 1.29 -1.18
CA TRP A 436 -17.78 1.82 -1.51
C TRP A 436 -18.82 0.87 -0.95
N ILE A 437 -19.55 1.29 0.09
CA ILE A 437 -20.38 0.40 0.89
C ILE A 437 -21.86 0.82 0.89
N GLN A 438 -22.71 -0.11 1.29
CA GLN A 438 -24.09 0.13 1.67
C GLN A 438 -24.36 -0.45 3.05
N VAL A 439 -24.94 0.35 3.94
CA VAL A 439 -25.19 -0.04 5.33
C VAL A 439 -26.45 0.60 5.89
N ASN A 440 -27.16 -0.12 6.77
CA ASN A 440 -28.27 0.42 7.53
C ASN A 440 -27.73 1.18 8.75
N MET A 441 -28.10 2.48 8.84
CA MET A 441 -27.63 3.38 9.89
C MET A 441 -28.81 4.02 10.59
N LYS A 442 -28.82 3.95 11.91
CA LYS A 442 -29.82 4.58 12.77
C LYS A 442 -29.36 5.97 13.16
N ILE A 443 -30.18 6.98 12.88
CA ILE A 443 -29.90 8.36 13.25
C ILE A 443 -30.11 8.53 14.76
N ARG A 444 -29.14 9.11 15.44
CA ARG A 444 -29.16 9.27 16.90
C ARG A 444 -28.96 10.72 17.33
N LYS A 445 -29.41 11.04 18.52
CA LYS A 445 -28.95 12.21 19.26
C LYS A 445 -27.60 11.92 19.89
N VAL A 446 -26.76 12.94 20.00
CA VAL A 446 -25.57 12.88 20.84
C VAL A 446 -26.02 13.05 22.30
N THR A 447 -25.51 12.19 23.17
CA THR A 447 -25.74 12.29 24.60
C THR A 447 -24.55 12.96 25.29
N PRO A 448 -24.79 13.71 26.42
CA PRO A 448 -23.72 14.45 27.09
C PRO A 448 -22.54 13.61 27.60
N SER A 449 -22.70 12.30 27.70
CA SER A 449 -21.64 11.38 28.15
C SER A 449 -20.73 10.88 27.04
N GLU A 450 -21.01 11.21 25.78
CA GLU A 450 -20.34 10.63 24.63
C GLU A 450 -19.39 11.61 23.92
N ASP A 451 -19.48 12.91 24.23
CA ASP A 451 -18.61 13.97 23.70
C ASP A 451 -18.33 15.03 24.78
N ASP A 452 -17.10 15.50 24.87
CA ASP A 452 -16.66 16.47 25.89
C ASP A 452 -17.15 17.91 25.65
N ASP A 453 -17.73 18.22 24.49
CA ASP A 453 -18.22 19.54 24.12
C ASP A 453 -19.70 19.74 24.51
N LYS A 454 -19.94 20.43 25.61
CA LYS A 454 -21.24 20.54 26.26
C LYS A 454 -22.32 21.32 25.53
N GLU A 455 -21.97 22.17 24.57
CA GLU A 455 -22.95 23.02 23.86
C GLU A 455 -23.60 22.37 22.64
N GLU A 456 -22.92 21.41 21.99
CA GLU A 456 -23.41 20.73 20.79
C GLU A 456 -24.26 19.48 21.06
N GLN A 457 -24.44 19.12 22.30
CA GLN A 457 -24.95 17.81 22.75
C GLN A 457 -26.45 17.56 22.49
N GLN A 458 -27.20 18.53 22.03
CA GLN A 458 -28.62 18.36 21.73
C GLN A 458 -28.92 18.20 20.24
N ASN A 459 -27.94 18.34 19.38
CA ASN A 459 -28.08 18.32 17.94
C ASN A 459 -27.77 16.96 17.35
N ILE A 460 -28.46 16.61 16.27
CA ILE A 460 -28.16 15.41 15.48
C ILE A 460 -27.04 15.67 14.46
N VAL A 461 -26.53 16.89 14.40
CA VAL A 461 -25.56 17.37 13.42
C VAL A 461 -24.47 18.13 14.15
N ARG A 462 -23.22 17.85 13.84
CA ARG A 462 -22.05 18.60 14.29
C ARG A 462 -21.44 19.41 13.16
N GLY A 463 -21.10 20.66 13.42
CA GLY A 463 -20.41 21.57 12.49
C GLY A 463 -21.35 22.53 11.82
N ALA A 464 -21.12 23.78 12.00
CA ALA A 464 -21.86 24.97 11.61
C ALA A 464 -23.31 25.08 12.11
N GLU A 465 -23.63 26.26 12.55
CA GLU A 465 -24.99 26.70 12.85
C GLU A 465 -25.85 26.46 11.61
N ASP A 466 -26.78 25.53 11.72
CA ASP A 466 -27.82 25.23 10.75
C ASP A 466 -27.37 25.19 9.25
N PRO A 467 -26.68 24.13 8.83
CA PRO A 467 -26.09 24.04 7.48
C PRO A 467 -27.15 24.05 6.35
N TYR A 468 -28.43 23.88 6.69
CA TYR A 468 -29.50 23.73 5.70
C TYR A 468 -30.09 25.02 5.22
N TRP A 469 -30.09 26.04 6.07
CA TRP A 469 -30.96 27.20 5.86
C TRP A 469 -30.24 28.41 5.30
N ASN A 470 -28.95 28.36 5.22
CA ASN A 470 -28.18 29.47 4.69
C ASN A 470 -27.94 29.32 3.18
N ASN A 471 -29.02 29.21 2.42
CA ASN A 471 -29.00 29.28 0.96
C ASN A 471 -28.44 30.61 0.42
N SER A 472 -28.24 31.60 1.29
CA SER A 472 -27.74 32.92 0.90
C SER A 472 -26.25 33.11 1.10
N ASN A 473 -25.56 32.21 1.80
CA ASN A 473 -24.11 32.27 2.04
C ASN A 473 -23.40 31.13 1.33
N SER A 474 -22.50 31.50 0.43
CA SER A 474 -21.57 30.63 -0.29
C SER A 474 -20.60 29.85 0.62
N GLU A 475 -20.78 29.90 1.92
CA GLU A 475 -20.02 29.20 2.95
C GLU A 475 -20.80 28.00 3.53
N SER A 476 -21.48 27.22 2.69
CA SER A 476 -22.02 25.96 3.15
C SER A 476 -20.89 25.06 3.65
N LYS A 477 -20.84 24.79 4.94
CA LYS A 477 -19.79 23.99 5.56
C LYS A 477 -20.16 22.53 5.53
N ALA A 478 -19.17 21.65 5.37
CA ALA A 478 -19.35 20.24 5.56
C ALA A 478 -19.79 19.94 6.99
N TYR A 479 -20.66 18.96 7.19
CA TYR A 479 -21.17 18.59 8.51
C TYR A 479 -21.21 17.07 8.71
N THR A 480 -21.46 16.66 9.95
CA THR A 480 -21.55 15.26 10.33
C THR A 480 -22.92 14.97 10.93
N ILE A 481 -23.60 13.95 10.42
CA ILE A 481 -24.84 13.43 11.02
C ILE A 481 -24.45 12.30 11.96
N TYR A 482 -24.91 12.37 13.21
CA TYR A 482 -24.66 11.34 14.18
C TYR A 482 -25.53 10.12 13.91
N ALA A 483 -24.90 8.98 13.74
CA ALA A 483 -25.56 7.73 13.44
C ALA A 483 -24.83 6.54 14.11
N SER A 484 -25.44 5.38 14.03
CA SER A 484 -24.85 4.12 14.47
C SER A 484 -25.25 2.98 13.54
N ILE A 485 -24.37 2.00 13.43
CA ILE A 485 -24.66 0.68 12.89
C ILE A 485 -25.06 -0.21 14.08
N GLU A 486 -26.14 -0.98 13.96
CA GLU A 486 -26.51 -1.97 14.98
C GLU A 486 -25.74 -3.28 14.70
N ASP A 487 -25.10 -3.84 15.71
CA ASP A 487 -24.36 -5.11 15.63
C ASP A 487 -25.29 -6.34 15.67
N LYS A 488 -24.73 -7.53 15.70
CA LYS A 488 -25.48 -8.80 15.80
C LYS A 488 -26.40 -8.92 17.02
N ASN A 489 -26.16 -8.13 18.07
CA ASN A 489 -26.93 -8.11 19.30
C ASN A 489 -27.92 -6.94 19.36
N GLY A 490 -27.96 -6.09 18.33
CA GLY A 490 -28.75 -4.85 18.31
C GLY A 490 -28.10 -3.70 19.09
N GLU A 491 -26.80 -3.83 19.43
CA GLU A 491 -26.06 -2.79 20.12
C GLU A 491 -25.45 -1.80 19.11
N SER A 492 -25.41 -0.52 19.50
CA SER A 492 -24.94 0.54 18.62
C SER A 492 -23.41 0.61 18.51
N ILE A 493 -22.90 0.52 17.30
CA ILE A 493 -21.53 0.89 16.91
C ILE A 493 -21.60 2.31 16.35
N TYR A 494 -21.02 3.27 17.03
CA TYR A 494 -21.07 4.68 16.63
C TYR A 494 -20.29 4.89 15.33
N THR A 495 -21.02 5.18 14.26
CA THR A 495 -20.53 5.40 12.91
C THR A 495 -21.28 6.56 12.32
N ASN A 496 -20.58 7.64 11.99
CA ASN A 496 -21.23 8.87 11.56
C ASN A 496 -21.37 8.92 10.02
N ILE A 497 -22.26 9.83 9.56
CA ILE A 497 -22.40 10.14 8.13
C ILE A 497 -21.77 11.51 7.89
N ARG A 498 -20.73 11.56 7.04
CA ARG A 498 -20.07 12.80 6.65
C ARG A 498 -20.69 13.35 5.37
N VAL A 499 -21.13 14.59 5.42
CA VAL A 499 -21.72 15.32 4.31
C VAL A 499 -20.80 16.47 3.93
N ASP A 500 -20.34 16.49 2.69
CA ASP A 500 -19.62 17.63 2.15
C ASP A 500 -20.57 18.78 1.81
N ALA A 501 -20.06 19.99 1.87
CA ALA A 501 -20.83 21.21 1.59
C ALA A 501 -21.55 21.17 0.22
N SER A 502 -20.91 20.62 -0.79
CA SER A 502 -21.45 20.50 -2.15
C SER A 502 -22.68 19.59 -2.24
N LEU A 503 -22.85 18.69 -1.30
CA LEU A 503 -23.96 17.72 -1.27
C LEU A 503 -25.15 18.18 -0.43
N ASN A 504 -25.00 19.26 0.36
CA ASN A 504 -26.05 19.77 1.25
C ASN A 504 -27.43 19.91 0.61
N PRO A 505 -27.57 20.54 -0.55
CA PRO A 505 -28.90 20.75 -1.14
C PRO A 505 -29.63 19.45 -1.50
N TYR A 506 -28.89 18.37 -1.64
CA TYR A 506 -29.40 17.07 -2.06
C TYR A 506 -29.62 16.10 -0.89
N VAL A 507 -28.79 16.19 0.13
CA VAL A 507 -28.82 15.29 1.29
C VAL A 507 -29.85 15.72 2.32
N ALA A 508 -29.97 17.02 2.54
CA ALA A 508 -30.87 17.58 3.52
C ALA A 508 -32.32 17.10 3.38
N PRO A 509 -32.95 17.18 2.20
CA PRO A 509 -34.32 16.73 2.05
C PRO A 509 -34.53 15.24 2.34
N ALA A 510 -33.50 14.41 2.12
CA ALA A 510 -33.58 12.97 2.37
C ALA A 510 -33.70 12.64 3.87
N PHE A 511 -33.01 13.40 4.73
CA PHE A 511 -33.03 13.18 6.17
C PHE A 511 -34.06 14.02 6.91
N PHE A 512 -34.34 15.24 6.45
CA PHE A 512 -35.12 16.23 7.19
C PHE A 512 -36.40 16.64 6.48
N GLY A 513 -36.62 16.18 5.27
CA GLY A 513 -37.76 16.61 4.46
C GLY A 513 -37.61 18.05 3.95
N THR A 514 -38.72 18.66 3.52
CA THR A 514 -38.79 20.01 2.96
C THR A 514 -39.09 21.08 4.02
N SER A 515 -39.00 20.73 5.30
CA SER A 515 -39.31 21.65 6.42
C SER A 515 -38.19 22.66 6.60
N ASP A 516 -38.58 23.91 6.84
CA ASP A 516 -37.66 25.04 7.03
C ASP A 516 -36.98 25.08 8.42
N LYS A 517 -37.05 24.02 9.19
CA LYS A 517 -36.40 23.93 10.52
C LYS A 517 -36.00 22.51 10.85
N HIS A 518 -34.79 22.35 11.32
CA HIS A 518 -34.30 21.12 11.95
C HIS A 518 -34.92 20.96 13.34
N ASP A 519 -36.17 20.79 13.42
CA ASP A 519 -36.81 20.48 14.68
C ASP A 519 -36.69 18.98 14.95
N VAL A 520 -35.72 18.62 15.76
CA VAL A 520 -35.51 17.25 16.23
C VAL A 520 -36.67 16.74 17.09
N SER A 521 -37.57 17.62 17.52
CA SER A 521 -38.79 17.29 18.26
C SER A 521 -40.00 17.05 17.34
N SER A 522 -39.88 17.37 16.06
CA SER A 522 -41.00 17.23 15.11
C SER A 522 -41.28 15.77 14.73
N ALA A 523 -42.50 15.51 14.28
CA ALA A 523 -42.91 14.20 13.75
C ALA A 523 -42.05 13.77 12.53
N ASN A 524 -41.38 14.72 11.87
CA ASN A 524 -40.52 14.49 10.72
C ASN A 524 -39.06 14.27 11.11
N SER A 525 -38.75 14.34 12.41
CA SER A 525 -37.37 14.10 12.87
C SER A 525 -36.80 12.78 12.35
N PRO A 526 -35.57 12.74 11.85
CA PRO A 526 -34.89 11.51 11.49
C PRO A 526 -34.40 10.70 12.69
N VAL A 527 -34.41 11.28 13.89
CA VAL A 527 -33.92 10.63 15.11
C VAL A 527 -34.67 9.34 15.39
N GLY A 528 -33.92 8.27 15.62
CA GLY A 528 -34.46 6.92 15.85
C GLY A 528 -34.87 6.16 14.59
N LYS A 529 -34.91 6.82 13.44
CA LYS A 529 -35.19 6.16 12.15
C LYS A 529 -33.92 5.53 11.58
N THR A 530 -34.09 4.44 10.84
CA THR A 530 -33.02 3.75 10.15
C THR A 530 -33.04 4.09 8.67
N TYR A 531 -31.88 4.44 8.15
CA TYR A 531 -31.69 4.71 6.73
C TYR A 531 -30.68 3.73 6.15
N LYS A 532 -30.92 3.24 4.94
CA LYS A 532 -29.96 2.55 4.12
C LYS A 532 -29.10 3.61 3.42
N VAL A 533 -27.83 3.67 3.78
CA VAL A 533 -26.90 4.69 3.31
C VAL A 533 -25.83 4.03 2.45
N THR A 534 -25.58 4.60 1.27
CA THR A 534 -24.48 4.19 0.38
C THR A 534 -23.45 5.31 0.32
N GLY A 535 -22.20 4.96 0.53
CA GLY A 535 -21.11 5.92 0.51
C GLY A 535 -19.73 5.27 0.66
N TYR A 536 -18.73 6.10 0.76
CA TYR A 536 -17.35 5.68 0.95
C TYR A 536 -17.01 5.54 2.44
N PHE A 537 -16.43 4.40 2.82
CA PHE A 537 -16.22 4.05 4.21
C PHE A 537 -14.78 4.31 4.64
N VAL A 538 -14.61 5.17 5.63
CA VAL A 538 -13.29 5.53 6.18
C VAL A 538 -13.29 5.50 7.69
N LYS A 539 -12.10 5.38 8.25
CA LYS A 539 -11.86 5.54 9.69
C LYS A 539 -11.39 6.99 9.95
N TYR A 540 -11.95 7.63 10.95
CA TYR A 540 -11.54 8.95 11.42
C TYR A 540 -11.29 8.89 12.91
N PHE A 541 -10.02 9.00 13.31
CA PHE A 541 -9.54 8.64 14.64
C PHE A 541 -9.92 7.19 15.00
N ASP A 542 -10.62 6.95 16.09
CA ASP A 542 -11.06 5.64 16.56
C ASP A 542 -12.42 5.19 15.97
N LYS A 543 -13.12 6.05 15.22
CA LYS A 543 -14.48 5.82 14.72
C LYS A 543 -14.54 5.74 13.21
N PHE A 544 -15.49 4.97 12.72
CA PHE A 544 -15.81 4.93 11.29
C PHE A 544 -16.81 6.00 10.88
N GLN A 545 -16.75 6.40 9.62
CA GLN A 545 -17.75 7.26 9.00
C GLN A 545 -18.01 6.86 7.56
N VAL A 546 -19.26 7.08 7.12
CA VAL A 546 -19.68 6.97 5.74
C VAL A 546 -19.61 8.35 5.11
N GLN A 547 -18.75 8.54 4.14
CA GLN A 547 -18.66 9.78 3.37
C GLN A 547 -19.61 9.71 2.18
N LEU A 548 -20.54 10.63 2.11
CA LEU A 548 -21.49 10.69 1.00
C LEU A 548 -20.83 11.27 -0.25
N ALA A 549 -21.23 10.77 -1.41
CA ALA A 549 -20.74 11.18 -2.71
C ALA A 549 -21.87 11.18 -3.75
N ASN A 550 -21.49 11.33 -5.02
CA ASN A 550 -22.37 11.37 -6.19
C ASN A 550 -23.17 12.67 -6.27
N ASN A 551 -22.47 13.73 -6.69
CA ASN A 551 -23.01 15.06 -6.96
C ASN A 551 -24.39 14.98 -7.63
N TYR A 552 -25.31 15.81 -7.18
CA TYR A 552 -26.71 15.92 -7.64
C TYR A 552 -27.57 14.66 -7.46
N LEU A 553 -26.96 13.49 -7.17
CA LEU A 553 -27.67 12.22 -7.01
C LEU A 553 -27.53 11.64 -5.60
N ALA A 554 -26.92 12.37 -4.67
CA ALA A 554 -26.69 11.89 -3.30
C ALA A 554 -27.96 11.39 -2.60
N TYR A 555 -29.12 12.00 -2.88
CA TYR A 555 -30.42 11.57 -2.34
C TYR A 555 -30.82 10.14 -2.75
N LYS A 556 -30.32 9.62 -3.88
CA LYS A 556 -30.60 8.24 -4.34
C LYS A 556 -29.87 7.19 -3.50
N TYR A 557 -28.86 7.62 -2.74
CA TYR A 557 -28.03 6.75 -1.91
C TYR A 557 -28.43 6.79 -0.43
N ILE A 558 -29.59 7.40 -0.15
CA ILE A 558 -30.16 7.52 1.19
C ILE A 558 -31.63 7.10 1.10
N GLU A 559 -31.96 5.95 1.69
CA GLU A 559 -33.29 5.36 1.64
C GLU A 559 -33.79 5.08 3.07
N LEU A 560 -34.96 5.58 3.42
CA LEU A 560 -35.60 5.29 4.71
C LEU A 560 -36.02 3.80 4.74
N VAL A 561 -35.56 3.09 5.77
CA VAL A 561 -35.88 1.67 5.98
C VAL A 561 -36.85 1.57 7.13
N GLY A 562 -38.16 1.74 6.86
CA GLY A 562 -39.22 1.46 7.79
C GLY A 562 -39.26 2.23 9.11
#